data_64ffaacdf0d4c9b027a38f36939d13e4
#
_entry.id   64ffaacdf0d4c9b027a38f36939d13e4
#
_cell.length_a   1.000
_cell.length_b   1.000
_cell.length_c   1.000
_cell.angle_alpha   90.00
_cell.angle_beta   90.00
_cell.angle_gamma   90.00
#
_symmetry.space_group_name_H-M   'P 1'
#
loop_
_entity.id
_entity.type
_entity.pdbx_description
1 polymer ?
#
loop_
_entity_poly.entity_id
_entity_poly.type
_entity_poly.pdbx_seq_one_letter_code
_entity_poly.pdbx_strand_id
1 'polypeptide(L)'
;MHFQPGMAKLVRCARGSIYDVLVDLRRGSPTFGRWEAFELNDSEHHQLYCPDGFAHGFCVLSDVADVVYMTSAYYDPARESGLAYNDPQVAIAWPAVPELSASARDSGAPTLAEITDGLPFQYAA
;
A
#
# COMPACT_ATOMS: atom_id res chain seq x y z
N MET A 1 -2.44 0.59 -5.21
CA MET A 1 -2.03 1.11 -3.88
C MET A 1 -3.14 1.99 -3.35
N HIS A 2 -3.54 1.82 -2.10
CA HIS A 2 -4.69 2.55 -1.54
C HIS A 2 -4.30 3.30 -0.29
N PHE A 3 -4.97 4.42 -0.05
CA PHE A 3 -4.85 5.19 1.18
C PHE A 3 -6.16 5.89 1.51
N GLN A 4 -6.40 6.10 2.79
CA GLN A 4 -7.55 6.85 3.29
C GLN A 4 -7.05 7.75 4.42
N PRO A 5 -7.23 9.08 4.32
CA PRO A 5 -6.81 9.99 5.39
C PRO A 5 -7.45 9.64 6.74
N GLY A 6 -6.63 9.58 7.78
CA GLY A 6 -7.05 9.23 9.14
C GLY A 6 -7.12 7.72 9.41
N MET A 7 -6.67 6.88 8.49
CA MET A 7 -6.69 5.42 8.68
C MET A 7 -5.26 4.86 8.77
N ALA A 8 -4.93 4.28 9.92
CA ALA A 8 -3.80 3.37 10.06
C ALA A 8 -4.28 1.92 9.94
N LYS A 9 -3.40 1.02 9.56
CA LYS A 9 -3.70 -0.40 9.38
C LYS A 9 -2.66 -1.26 10.08
N LEU A 10 -3.11 -2.40 10.60
CA LEU A 10 -2.25 -3.49 11.03
C LEU A 10 -2.56 -4.69 10.14
N VAL A 11 -1.59 -5.14 9.37
CA VAL A 11 -1.76 -6.11 8.30
C VAL A 11 -1.04 -7.41 8.64
N ARG A 12 -1.70 -8.54 8.42
CA ARG A 12 -1.06 -9.86 8.49
C ARG A 12 -1.57 -10.79 7.39
N CYS A 13 -0.75 -11.76 7.03
CA CYS A 13 -1.16 -12.84 6.14
C CYS A 13 -1.49 -14.07 6.99
N ALA A 14 -2.78 -14.40 7.09
CA ALA A 14 -3.26 -15.51 7.93
C ALA A 14 -3.06 -16.87 7.25
N ARG A 15 -3.01 -16.90 5.91
CA ARG A 15 -2.73 -18.08 5.10
C ARG A 15 -1.98 -17.65 3.85
N GLY A 16 -0.95 -18.39 3.48
CA GLY A 16 -0.15 -18.11 2.30
C GLY A 16 0.94 -17.07 2.55
N SER A 17 1.32 -16.38 1.50
CA SER A 17 2.42 -15.41 1.50
C SER A 17 2.12 -14.24 0.60
N ILE A 18 2.45 -13.03 1.06
CA ILE A 18 2.29 -11.80 0.28
C ILE A 18 3.57 -10.94 0.34
N TYR A 19 3.77 -10.15 -0.70
CA TYR A 19 4.76 -9.08 -0.75
C TYR A 19 4.01 -7.77 -0.49
N ASP A 20 4.17 -7.23 0.71
CA ASP A 20 3.39 -6.10 1.22
C ASP A 20 4.19 -4.80 1.13
N VAL A 21 3.63 -3.77 0.50
CA VAL A 21 4.35 -2.55 0.11
C VAL A 21 3.70 -1.32 0.71
N LEU A 22 4.54 -0.45 1.28
CA LEU A 22 4.17 0.88 1.74
C LEU A 22 4.89 1.94 0.90
N VAL A 23 4.20 3.04 0.60
CA VAL A 23 4.77 4.23 -0.04
C VAL A 23 4.50 5.45 0.82
N ASP A 24 5.55 6.21 1.15
CA ASP A 24 5.40 7.44 1.94
C ASP A 24 4.77 8.56 1.11
N LEU A 25 3.61 9.03 1.53
CA LEU A 25 2.86 10.11 0.88
C LEU A 25 2.85 11.42 1.68
N ARG A 26 3.64 11.53 2.75
CA ARG A 26 3.69 12.73 3.58
C ARG A 26 4.56 13.79 2.93
N ARG A 27 3.95 14.89 2.51
CA ARG A 27 4.68 16.01 1.90
C ARG A 27 5.71 16.59 2.88
N GLY A 28 6.92 16.86 2.41
CA GLY A 28 8.02 17.34 3.24
C GLY A 28 8.79 16.25 3.96
N SER A 29 8.37 15.00 3.88
CA SER A 29 9.12 13.87 4.44
C SER A 29 10.41 13.64 3.66
N PRO A 30 11.53 13.33 4.35
CA PRO A 30 12.78 12.97 3.66
C PRO A 30 12.65 11.66 2.86
N THR A 31 11.60 10.88 3.10
CA THR A 31 11.31 9.64 2.37
C THR A 31 10.06 9.74 1.48
N PHE A 32 9.56 10.94 1.23
CA PHE A 32 8.41 11.15 0.35
C PHE A 32 8.60 10.45 -1.00
N GLY A 33 7.60 9.67 -1.42
CA GLY A 33 7.62 8.93 -2.67
C GLY A 33 8.48 7.67 -2.66
N ARG A 34 9.15 7.35 -1.57
CA ARG A 34 9.90 6.09 -1.43
C ARG A 34 9.01 4.97 -0.96
N TRP A 35 9.36 3.76 -1.35
CA TRP A 35 8.64 2.55 -0.97
C TRP A 35 9.52 1.61 -0.16
N GLU A 36 8.87 0.78 0.63
CA GLU A 36 9.49 -0.32 1.35
C GLU A 36 8.55 -1.52 1.31
N ALA A 37 9.11 -2.72 1.23
CA ALA A 37 8.34 -3.94 1.12
C ALA A 37 8.77 -4.99 2.13
N PHE A 38 7.80 -5.80 2.54
CA PHE A 38 7.98 -6.87 3.52
C PHE A 38 7.23 -8.11 3.06
N GLU A 39 7.85 -9.27 3.16
CA GLU A 39 7.12 -10.51 3.01
C GLU A 39 6.37 -10.82 4.31
N LEU A 40 5.06 -11.01 4.21
CA LEU A 40 4.21 -11.48 5.30
C LEU A 40 3.69 -12.87 4.94
N ASN A 41 3.79 -13.81 5.86
CA ASN A 41 3.39 -15.20 5.61
C ASN A 41 2.86 -15.89 6.86
N ASP A 42 2.26 -17.06 6.65
CA ASP A 42 1.65 -17.86 7.70
C ASP A 42 2.65 -18.74 8.47
N SER A 43 3.93 -18.71 8.13
CA SER A 43 5.00 -19.40 8.86
C SER A 43 5.60 -18.52 9.95
N GLU A 44 5.91 -17.28 9.62
CA GLU A 44 6.57 -16.34 10.53
C GLU A 44 5.60 -15.48 11.33
N HIS A 45 4.38 -15.26 10.81
CA HIS A 45 3.31 -14.49 11.46
C HIS A 45 3.69 -13.05 11.81
N HIS A 46 4.59 -12.44 11.05
CA HIS A 46 4.90 -11.02 11.19
C HIS A 46 3.69 -10.18 10.82
N GLN A 47 3.53 -9.06 11.51
CA GLN A 47 2.49 -8.07 11.21
C GLN A 47 3.15 -6.77 10.81
N LEU A 48 2.54 -6.06 9.84
CA LEU A 48 3.01 -4.77 9.38
C LEU A 48 2.06 -3.67 9.82
N TYR A 49 2.59 -2.71 10.57
CA TYR A 49 1.87 -1.49 10.88
C TYR A 49 2.07 -0.47 9.76
N CYS A 50 0.96 -0.07 9.14
CA CYS A 50 0.93 0.96 8.11
C CYS A 50 0.32 2.23 8.71
N PRO A 51 1.14 3.25 9.04
CA PRO A 51 0.64 4.50 9.60
C PRO A 51 -0.23 5.27 8.61
N ASP A 52 -1.03 6.20 9.13
CA ASP A 52 -1.67 7.22 8.30
C ASP A 52 -0.60 8.01 7.52
N GLY A 53 -0.90 8.35 6.26
CA GLY A 53 0.06 9.04 5.39
C GLY A 53 0.85 8.14 4.45
N PHE A 54 0.58 6.83 4.45
CA PHE A 54 1.21 5.87 3.55
C PHE A 54 0.17 5.23 2.63
N ALA A 55 0.53 5.05 1.35
CA ALA A 55 -0.22 4.16 0.47
C ALA A 55 0.20 2.72 0.73
N HIS A 56 -0.74 1.80 0.65
CA HIS A 56 -0.56 0.39 0.93
C HIS A 56 -1.10 -0.48 -0.21
N GLY A 57 -0.38 -1.53 -0.52
CA GLY A 57 -0.79 -2.55 -1.47
C GLY A 57 0.06 -3.79 -1.33
N PHE A 58 -0.40 -4.90 -1.90
CA PHE A 58 0.34 -6.15 -1.83
C PHE A 58 0.19 -6.97 -3.11
N CYS A 59 1.16 -7.86 -3.30
CA CYS A 59 1.15 -8.87 -4.34
C CYS A 59 1.14 -10.25 -3.68
N VAL A 60 0.27 -11.14 -4.13
CA VAL A 60 0.18 -12.52 -3.61
C VAL A 60 1.33 -13.35 -4.20
N LEU A 61 2.09 -14.02 -3.35
CA LEU A 61 3.23 -14.87 -3.73
C LEU A 61 2.88 -16.35 -3.78
N SER A 62 1.84 -16.78 -3.09
CA SER A 62 1.36 -18.15 -3.02
C SER A 62 0.11 -18.35 -3.90
N ASP A 63 -0.34 -19.60 -4.07
CA ASP A 63 -1.55 -19.88 -4.85
C ASP A 63 -2.79 -19.22 -4.24
N VAL A 64 -2.86 -19.17 -2.90
CA VAL A 64 -3.94 -18.54 -2.14
C VAL A 64 -3.34 -17.74 -1.01
N ALA A 65 -3.92 -16.58 -0.71
CA ALA A 65 -3.57 -15.81 0.47
C ALA A 65 -4.81 -15.23 1.14
N ASP A 66 -4.86 -15.34 2.47
CA ASP A 66 -5.85 -14.67 3.30
C ASP A 66 -5.15 -13.52 4.02
N VAL A 67 -5.53 -12.28 3.68
CA VAL A 67 -4.95 -11.07 4.26
C VAL A 67 -5.96 -10.45 5.22
N VAL A 68 -5.52 -10.20 6.45
CA VAL A 68 -6.37 -9.66 7.52
C VAL A 68 -5.88 -8.27 7.90
N TYR A 69 -6.79 -7.30 7.90
CA TYR A 69 -6.51 -5.94 8.36
C TYR A 69 -7.24 -5.65 9.67
N MET A 70 -6.53 -5.02 10.59
CA MET A 70 -7.14 -4.20 11.63
C MET A 70 -6.97 -2.74 11.21
N THR A 71 -8.03 -1.95 11.23
CA THR A 71 -8.01 -0.55 10.81
C THR A 71 -8.41 0.37 11.95
N SER A 72 -7.79 1.55 12.03
CA SER A 72 -8.08 2.53 13.07
C SER A 72 -9.36 3.35 12.81
N ALA A 73 -9.91 3.24 11.61
CA ALA A 73 -11.13 3.92 11.19
C ALA A 73 -11.94 3.01 10.27
N TYR A 74 -13.22 3.27 10.13
CA TYR A 74 -14.05 2.56 9.17
C TYR A 74 -13.70 2.94 7.74
N TYR A 75 -13.80 1.95 6.85
CA TYR A 75 -13.65 2.18 5.42
C TYR A 75 -14.72 3.15 4.92
N ASP A 76 -14.28 4.19 4.24
CA ASP A 76 -15.14 5.19 3.62
C ASP A 76 -14.75 5.34 2.14
N PRO A 77 -15.55 4.78 1.22
CA PRO A 77 -15.23 4.85 -0.21
C PRO A 77 -15.17 6.26 -0.77
N ALA A 78 -15.82 7.24 -0.11
CA ALA A 78 -15.76 8.64 -0.51
C ALA A 78 -14.42 9.30 -0.16
N ARG A 79 -13.69 8.74 0.80
CA ARG A 79 -12.41 9.26 1.29
C ARG A 79 -11.20 8.45 0.84
N GLU A 80 -11.42 7.21 0.41
CA GLU A 80 -10.34 6.36 -0.08
C GLU A 80 -9.88 6.84 -1.45
N SER A 81 -8.57 6.87 -1.63
CA SER A 81 -7.90 7.23 -2.88
C SER A 81 -6.88 6.17 -3.26
N GLY A 82 -6.38 6.24 -4.47
CA GLY A 82 -5.42 5.31 -5.01
C GLY A 82 -4.18 5.97 -5.58
N LEU A 83 -3.11 5.17 -5.61
CA LEU A 83 -1.86 5.46 -6.29
C LEU A 83 -1.57 4.31 -7.26
N ALA A 84 -1.13 4.61 -8.46
CA ALA A 84 -0.75 3.60 -9.44
C ALA A 84 0.35 2.68 -8.88
N TYR A 85 0.10 1.37 -8.91
CA TYR A 85 1.08 0.39 -8.43
C TYR A 85 2.34 0.34 -9.32
N ASN A 86 2.23 0.76 -10.57
CA ASN A 86 3.30 0.82 -11.55
C ASN A 86 3.80 2.25 -11.82
N ASP A 87 3.60 3.14 -10.87
CA ASP A 87 4.06 4.52 -10.98
C ASP A 87 5.57 4.57 -11.29
N PRO A 88 5.99 5.27 -12.37
CA PRO A 88 7.40 5.29 -12.78
C PRO A 88 8.30 6.09 -11.84
N GLN A 89 7.76 7.05 -11.11
CA GLN A 89 8.53 7.84 -10.13
C GLN A 89 8.78 7.06 -8.85
N VAL A 90 7.77 6.36 -8.34
CA VAL A 90 7.90 5.48 -7.17
C VAL A 90 8.73 4.25 -7.52
N ALA A 91 8.49 3.67 -8.69
CA ALA A 91 9.26 2.55 -9.25
C ALA A 91 9.35 1.35 -8.31
N ILE A 92 8.21 0.88 -7.79
CA ILE A 92 8.17 -0.31 -6.93
C ILE A 92 8.67 -1.52 -7.71
N ALA A 93 9.65 -2.21 -7.13
CA ALA A 93 10.15 -3.48 -7.67
C ALA A 93 9.23 -4.63 -7.22
N TRP A 94 8.16 -4.85 -7.95
CA TRP A 94 7.25 -5.96 -7.71
C TRP A 94 7.93 -7.30 -8.04
N PRO A 95 7.65 -8.37 -7.28
CA PRO A 95 8.21 -9.69 -7.59
C PRO A 95 7.69 -10.19 -8.94
N ALA A 96 8.53 -10.96 -9.63
CA ALA A 96 8.13 -11.68 -10.84
C ALA A 96 7.21 -12.85 -10.44
N VAL A 97 5.93 -12.71 -10.70
CA VAL A 97 4.93 -13.76 -10.50
C VAL A 97 4.35 -14.17 -11.86
N PRO A 98 3.91 -15.45 -12.03
CA PRO A 98 3.42 -15.93 -13.32
C PRO A 98 2.27 -15.10 -13.88
N GLU A 99 1.38 -14.63 -13.01
CA GLU A 99 0.23 -13.81 -13.39
C GLU A 99 0.12 -12.62 -12.43
N LEU A 100 0.55 -11.46 -12.89
CA LEU A 100 0.29 -10.21 -12.18
C LEU A 100 -0.96 -9.57 -12.78
N SER A 101 -2.06 -9.61 -12.02
CA SER A 101 -3.30 -8.95 -12.41
C SER A 101 -3.72 -7.93 -11.36
N ALA A 102 -4.35 -6.85 -11.81
CA ALA A 102 -4.90 -5.82 -10.95
C ALA A 102 -6.36 -5.57 -11.32
N SER A 103 -7.15 -5.09 -10.35
CA SER A 103 -8.52 -4.66 -10.62
C SER A 103 -8.53 -3.49 -11.61
N ALA A 104 -9.68 -3.24 -12.25
CA ALA A 104 -9.85 -2.09 -13.14
C ALA A 104 -9.57 -0.77 -12.38
N ARG A 105 -9.96 -0.69 -11.12
CA ARG A 105 -9.69 0.45 -10.24
C ARG A 105 -8.18 0.65 -10.02
N ASP A 106 -7.46 -0.40 -9.71
CA ASP A 106 -6.01 -0.34 -9.48
C ASP A 106 -5.24 -0.07 -10.76
N SER A 107 -5.68 -0.62 -11.89
CA SER A 107 -5.09 -0.37 -13.20
C SER A 107 -5.28 1.07 -13.68
N GLY A 108 -6.38 1.72 -13.26
CA GLY A 108 -6.72 3.10 -13.62
C GLY A 108 -6.31 4.14 -12.56
N ALA A 109 -5.60 3.75 -11.51
CA ALA A 109 -5.22 4.67 -10.44
C ALA A 109 -4.24 5.75 -10.94
N PRO A 110 -4.29 6.97 -10.36
CA PRO A 110 -3.43 8.08 -10.78
C PRO A 110 -1.97 7.88 -10.36
N THR A 111 -1.08 8.59 -11.03
CA THR A 111 0.34 8.63 -10.69
C THR A 111 0.59 9.52 -9.48
N LEU A 112 1.78 9.36 -8.85
CA LEU A 112 2.20 10.24 -7.75
C LEU A 112 2.23 11.71 -8.18
N ALA A 113 2.75 12.01 -9.37
CA ALA A 113 2.80 13.37 -9.89
C ALA A 113 1.42 14.01 -10.00
N GLU A 114 0.39 13.24 -10.37
CA GLU A 114 -0.99 13.73 -10.50
C GLU A 114 -1.65 14.03 -9.15
N ILE A 115 -1.27 13.34 -8.07
CA ILE A 115 -1.93 13.46 -6.77
C ILE A 115 -1.16 14.29 -5.75
N THR A 116 0.12 14.60 -5.98
CA THR A 116 1.01 15.22 -4.98
C THR A 116 0.42 16.51 -4.40
N ASP A 117 -0.07 17.41 -5.23
CA ASP A 117 -0.56 18.70 -4.76
C ASP A 117 -1.82 18.60 -3.89
N GLY A 118 -2.63 17.57 -4.11
CA GLY A 118 -3.86 17.32 -3.36
C GLY A 118 -3.71 16.43 -2.14
N LEU A 119 -2.51 15.93 -1.85
CA LEU A 119 -2.29 15.05 -0.70
C LEU A 119 -2.48 15.79 0.62
N PRO A 120 -3.31 15.26 1.54
CA PRO A 120 -3.58 15.92 2.82
C PRO A 120 -2.51 15.69 3.87
N PHE A 121 -1.52 14.83 3.60
CA PHE A 121 -0.54 14.42 4.57
C PHE A 121 0.65 15.39 4.59
N GLN A 122 1.04 15.83 5.80
CA GLN A 122 2.21 16.65 6.04
C GLN A 122 3.14 15.93 7.01
N TYR A 123 4.42 15.92 6.68
CA TYR A 123 5.43 15.40 7.59
C TYR A 123 5.68 16.41 8.71
N ALA A 124 5.56 15.97 9.95
CA ALA A 124 5.92 16.72 11.13
C ALA A 124 7.27 16.19 11.65
N ALA A 125 8.29 17.03 11.55
CA ALA A 125 9.61 16.69 12.05
C ALA A 125 9.64 16.63 13.58
#